data_fdd41ee785fa6de7793b697acd31b97d
#
_entry.id   fdd41ee785fa6de7793b697acd31b97d
#
_cell.length_a   1.000
_cell.length_b   1.000
_cell.length_c   1.000
_cell.angle_alpha   90.00
_cell.angle_beta   90.00
_cell.angle_gamma   90.00
#
_symmetry.space_group_name_H-M   'P 1'
#
loop_
_entity.id
_entity.type
_entity.pdbx_description
1 polymer ?
#
loop_
_entity_poly.entity_id
_entity_poly.type
_entity_poly.pdbx_seq_one_letter_code
_entity_poly.pdbx_strand_id
1 'polypeptide(L)'
;MTVASLASARPLLRLGGAAPGGLRLPDAAPTPGTMYAPRGVWTDGERLVVADTGNHRVLVWHRWPEADGAPADVVVGQPDLLSEGPNVAGTDVVRGLNLPTGVAVVDGRLVVADAWNHRLLAWDDLPKESFTPPTWVLGQRGPDEVEANAGGEPSLSSLYWPFGFGVVAGCFWVADTGNRRVLGWRGPHLPDPGRPADVLLGQDDPAAREDNRGGAAGGSTFRWPHAVAGDEQTLYVADAGDHRVLGWTPPPLDGDRPADLVLGQEDLTLTDEFKNRPQGARRLRFPYGVVVSEGRLVVADTSNNRVLVWRDLPRAGAGVPADDVLAQPDMDANGENRWDAVTDDSLCWPYGLCATGELLAVADSGNNRAMVWQL
;
A
#
# COMPACT_ATOMS: atom_id res chain seq x y z
N MET A 1 -12.31 -4.51 29.23
CA MET A 1 -12.51 -5.56 28.22
C MET A 1 -11.14 -6.14 27.94
N THR A 2 -10.97 -7.44 28.07
CA THR A 2 -9.70 -8.11 27.79
C THR A 2 -9.52 -8.10 26.27
N VAL A 3 -8.53 -7.36 25.77
CA VAL A 3 -8.19 -7.36 24.34
C VAL A 3 -7.74 -8.77 24.00
N ALA A 4 -8.44 -9.44 23.09
CA ALA A 4 -8.05 -10.77 22.62
C ALA A 4 -6.66 -10.69 22.00
N SER A 5 -5.77 -11.62 22.37
CA SER A 5 -4.50 -11.79 21.68
C SER A 5 -4.78 -12.17 20.22
N LEU A 6 -4.01 -11.61 19.25
CA LEU A 6 -4.10 -11.99 17.82
C LEU A 6 -3.73 -13.47 17.56
N ALA A 7 -3.37 -14.24 18.58
CA ALA A 7 -3.34 -15.71 18.51
C ALA A 7 -4.69 -16.32 18.08
N SER A 8 -5.76 -15.51 18.03
CA SER A 8 -7.10 -15.89 17.55
C SER A 8 -7.44 -15.33 16.15
N ALA A 9 -6.55 -14.60 15.49
CA ALA A 9 -6.80 -14.13 14.13
C ALA A 9 -7.08 -15.32 13.20
N ARG A 10 -8.21 -15.29 12.51
CA ARG A 10 -8.66 -16.38 11.64
C ARG A 10 -8.76 -15.92 10.20
N PRO A 11 -8.22 -16.70 9.24
CA PRO A 11 -8.50 -16.46 7.85
C PRO A 11 -10.01 -16.63 7.59
N LEU A 12 -10.61 -15.66 6.93
CA LEU A 12 -12.03 -15.63 6.56
C LEU A 12 -12.26 -15.85 5.08
N LEU A 13 -11.35 -15.33 4.25
CA LEU A 13 -11.53 -15.32 2.81
C LEU A 13 -10.16 -15.32 2.12
N ARG A 14 -10.07 -16.10 1.04
CA ARG A 14 -8.94 -16.13 0.10
C ARG A 14 -9.44 -15.89 -1.31
N LEU A 15 -8.90 -14.88 -1.99
CA LEU A 15 -9.17 -14.60 -3.40
C LEU A 15 -7.88 -14.67 -4.21
N GLY A 16 -7.96 -15.12 -5.43
CA GLY A 16 -6.76 -15.47 -6.21
C GLY A 16 -6.15 -16.78 -5.72
N GLY A 17 -4.93 -17.05 -6.05
CA GLY A 17 -4.11 -18.15 -5.57
C GLY A 17 -4.79 -19.52 -5.48
N ALA A 18 -4.00 -20.59 -5.55
CA ALA A 18 -4.54 -21.92 -5.37
C ALA A 18 -4.91 -22.21 -3.91
N ALA A 19 -5.76 -23.21 -3.69
CA ALA A 19 -5.95 -23.82 -2.40
C ALA A 19 -4.61 -24.25 -1.77
N PRO A 20 -4.53 -24.34 -0.43
CA PRO A 20 -3.31 -24.73 0.29
C PRO A 20 -2.64 -25.97 -0.32
N GLY A 21 -1.33 -26.00 -0.37
CA GLY A 21 -0.60 -27.19 -0.81
C GLY A 21 0.49 -27.02 -1.87
N GLY A 22 1.19 -25.91 -1.87
CA GLY A 22 2.40 -25.74 -2.64
C GLY A 22 2.48 -24.45 -3.45
N LEU A 23 3.68 -24.06 -3.84
CA LEU A 23 3.92 -22.98 -4.79
C LEU A 23 3.32 -23.38 -6.14
N ARG A 24 2.25 -22.69 -6.55
CA ARG A 24 1.78 -22.75 -7.93
C ARG A 24 2.27 -21.54 -8.68
N LEU A 25 2.87 -21.77 -9.84
CA LEU A 25 3.06 -20.72 -10.81
C LEU A 25 1.70 -20.14 -11.18
N PRO A 26 1.59 -18.81 -11.42
CA PRO A 26 0.37 -18.24 -11.96
C PRO A 26 0.00 -18.94 -13.28
N ASP A 27 -1.29 -19.01 -13.55
CA ASP A 27 -1.76 -19.50 -14.84
C ASP A 27 -1.17 -18.66 -15.98
N ALA A 28 -0.95 -19.28 -17.12
CA ALA A 28 -0.34 -18.63 -18.29
C ALA A 28 -1.19 -17.46 -18.85
N ALA A 29 -2.45 -17.37 -18.44
CA ALA A 29 -3.35 -16.27 -18.77
C ALA A 29 -4.23 -15.95 -17.55
N PRO A 30 -4.62 -14.68 -17.35
CA PRO A 30 -5.48 -14.31 -16.25
C PRO A 30 -6.89 -14.92 -16.40
N THR A 31 -7.54 -15.14 -15.28
CA THR A 31 -8.95 -15.55 -15.21
C THR A 31 -9.71 -14.64 -14.24
N PRO A 32 -11.05 -14.69 -14.19
CA PRO A 32 -11.82 -13.88 -13.25
C PRO A 32 -11.52 -14.14 -11.78
N GLY A 33 -10.96 -15.30 -11.44
CA GLY A 33 -10.66 -15.73 -10.08
C GLY A 33 -9.17 -15.86 -9.77
N THR A 34 -8.26 -15.49 -10.68
CA THR A 34 -6.80 -15.56 -10.46
C THR A 34 -6.16 -14.17 -10.41
N MET A 35 -5.02 -14.07 -9.74
CA MET A 35 -4.22 -12.86 -9.59
C MET A 35 -2.76 -13.16 -9.85
N TYR A 36 -1.99 -12.11 -10.21
CA TYR A 36 -0.55 -12.17 -10.29
C TYR A 36 0.09 -11.01 -9.53
N ALA A 37 0.84 -11.34 -8.47
CA ALA A 37 1.57 -10.40 -7.63
C ALA A 37 0.72 -9.17 -7.20
N PRO A 38 -0.48 -9.35 -6.56
CA PRO A 38 -1.30 -8.22 -6.13
C PRO A 38 -0.56 -7.38 -5.10
N ARG A 39 -0.68 -6.03 -5.18
CA ARG A 39 0.01 -5.12 -4.27
C ARG A 39 -0.90 -4.18 -3.50
N GLY A 40 -2.15 -4.05 -3.87
CA GLY A 40 -3.11 -3.21 -3.17
C GLY A 40 -4.39 -3.96 -2.87
N VAL A 41 -5.01 -3.64 -1.75
CA VAL A 41 -6.31 -4.17 -1.35
C VAL A 41 -7.08 -3.12 -0.59
N TRP A 42 -8.39 -3.07 -0.81
CA TRP A 42 -9.32 -2.22 -0.07
C TRP A 42 -10.63 -2.96 0.19
N THR A 43 -11.21 -2.73 1.36
CA THR A 43 -12.55 -3.20 1.71
C THR A 43 -13.20 -2.28 2.74
N ASP A 44 -14.51 -2.17 2.68
CA ASP A 44 -15.36 -1.57 3.71
C ASP A 44 -16.17 -2.62 4.52
N GLY A 45 -15.89 -3.90 4.29
CA GLY A 45 -16.61 -5.02 4.88
C GLY A 45 -17.80 -5.51 4.06
N GLU A 46 -18.24 -4.76 3.03
CA GLU A 46 -19.31 -5.11 2.11
C GLU A 46 -18.80 -5.34 0.69
N ARG A 47 -17.79 -4.56 0.29
CA ARG A 47 -17.18 -4.55 -1.04
C ARG A 47 -15.68 -4.83 -0.93
N LEU A 48 -15.07 -5.26 -2.01
CA LEU A 48 -13.63 -5.52 -2.04
C LEU A 48 -13.03 -5.08 -3.37
N VAL A 49 -11.83 -4.52 -3.31
CA VAL A 49 -11.05 -4.09 -4.48
C VAL A 49 -9.62 -4.59 -4.32
N VAL A 50 -9.05 -5.14 -5.38
CA VAL A 50 -7.66 -5.63 -5.38
C VAL A 50 -6.91 -5.09 -6.60
N ALA A 51 -5.77 -4.48 -6.38
CA ALA A 51 -4.82 -4.19 -7.44
C ALA A 51 -4.07 -5.47 -7.82
N ASP A 52 -4.51 -6.10 -8.89
CA ASP A 52 -3.88 -7.28 -9.51
C ASP A 52 -2.72 -6.81 -10.40
N THR A 53 -1.65 -6.40 -9.70
CA THR A 53 -0.55 -5.61 -10.23
C THR A 53 0.14 -6.25 -11.43
N GLY A 54 0.48 -7.53 -11.32
CA GLY A 54 1.20 -8.25 -12.37
C GLY A 54 0.38 -8.46 -13.65
N ASN A 55 -0.96 -8.42 -13.55
CA ASN A 55 -1.88 -8.46 -14.68
C ASN A 55 -2.33 -7.06 -15.15
N HIS A 56 -1.72 -5.99 -14.61
CA HIS A 56 -1.98 -4.60 -14.99
C HIS A 56 -3.46 -4.21 -14.91
N ARG A 57 -4.15 -4.63 -13.84
CA ARG A 57 -5.59 -4.42 -13.67
C ARG A 57 -5.99 -4.26 -12.21
N VAL A 58 -7.21 -3.77 -11.99
CA VAL A 58 -7.85 -3.75 -10.67
C VAL A 58 -9.13 -4.59 -10.75
N LEU A 59 -9.30 -5.48 -9.79
CA LEU A 59 -10.47 -6.34 -9.67
C LEU A 59 -11.43 -5.78 -8.62
N VAL A 60 -12.73 -5.79 -8.91
CA VAL A 60 -13.78 -5.22 -8.05
C VAL A 60 -14.84 -6.28 -7.77
N TRP A 61 -15.19 -6.43 -6.51
CA TRP A 61 -16.33 -7.18 -6.01
C TRP A 61 -17.32 -6.17 -5.37
N HIS A 62 -18.51 -6.06 -5.93
CA HIS A 62 -19.55 -5.14 -5.46
C HIS A 62 -20.28 -5.61 -4.21
N ARG A 63 -20.07 -6.87 -3.84
CA ARG A 63 -20.57 -7.49 -2.62
C ARG A 63 -19.47 -8.33 -2.02
N TRP A 64 -19.54 -8.55 -0.72
CA TRP A 64 -18.64 -9.45 -0.06
C TRP A 64 -18.64 -10.83 -0.74
N PRO A 65 -17.46 -11.35 -1.15
CA PRO A 65 -17.37 -12.67 -1.78
C PRO A 65 -17.78 -13.77 -0.79
N GLU A 66 -18.70 -14.66 -1.22
CA GLU A 66 -19.26 -15.70 -0.34
C GLU A 66 -18.38 -16.94 -0.21
N ALA A 67 -17.36 -17.08 -1.06
CA ALA A 67 -16.48 -18.25 -1.09
C ALA A 67 -15.06 -17.90 -1.52
N ASP A 68 -14.11 -18.72 -1.12
CA ASP A 68 -12.74 -18.67 -1.61
C ASP A 68 -12.68 -18.78 -3.13
N GLY A 69 -11.82 -17.96 -3.74
CA GLY A 69 -11.63 -17.94 -5.18
C GLY A 69 -12.82 -17.38 -5.98
N ALA A 70 -13.77 -16.72 -5.32
CA ALA A 70 -14.90 -16.09 -6.00
C ALA A 70 -14.40 -15.15 -7.12
N PRO A 71 -14.96 -15.22 -8.34
CA PRO A 71 -14.58 -14.34 -9.43
C PRO A 71 -14.95 -12.89 -9.12
N ALA A 72 -14.16 -11.93 -9.63
CA ALA A 72 -14.50 -10.52 -9.59
C ALA A 72 -15.72 -10.22 -10.49
N ASP A 73 -16.49 -9.20 -10.09
CA ASP A 73 -17.64 -8.74 -10.87
C ASP A 73 -17.19 -7.86 -12.05
N VAL A 74 -16.17 -7.02 -11.84
CA VAL A 74 -15.72 -5.99 -12.79
C VAL A 74 -14.19 -5.90 -12.79
N VAL A 75 -13.64 -5.57 -13.94
CA VAL A 75 -12.22 -5.25 -14.10
C VAL A 75 -12.02 -3.79 -14.57
N VAL A 76 -11.05 -3.11 -13.98
CA VAL A 76 -10.58 -1.78 -14.36
C VAL A 76 -9.18 -1.90 -14.94
N GLY A 77 -8.88 -1.16 -15.98
CA GLY A 77 -7.55 -1.18 -16.63
C GLY A 77 -7.40 -2.20 -17.75
N GLN A 78 -8.37 -3.12 -17.91
CA GLN A 78 -8.40 -4.10 -19.00
C GLN A 78 -9.80 -4.20 -19.60
N PRO A 79 -9.93 -4.59 -20.91
CA PRO A 79 -11.23 -4.70 -21.57
C PRO A 79 -12.15 -5.74 -20.93
N ASP A 80 -11.58 -6.82 -20.41
CA ASP A 80 -12.28 -7.94 -19.80
C ASP A 80 -11.40 -8.65 -18.76
N LEU A 81 -11.98 -9.62 -18.05
CA LEU A 81 -11.33 -10.37 -16.98
C LEU A 81 -10.27 -11.40 -17.46
N LEU A 82 -10.11 -11.57 -18.77
CA LEU A 82 -9.15 -12.49 -19.38
C LEU A 82 -7.96 -11.78 -20.02
N SER A 83 -8.04 -10.44 -20.12
CA SER A 83 -7.01 -9.60 -20.72
C SER A 83 -5.94 -9.19 -19.72
N GLU A 84 -4.73 -8.96 -20.21
CA GLU A 84 -3.57 -8.50 -19.45
C GLU A 84 -2.65 -7.59 -20.29
N GLY A 85 -1.58 -7.13 -19.66
CA GLY A 85 -0.54 -6.33 -20.31
C GLY A 85 -0.69 -4.84 -20.05
N PRO A 86 0.44 -4.11 -19.98
CA PRO A 86 0.45 -2.69 -19.63
C PRO A 86 -0.36 -1.87 -20.66
N ASN A 87 -1.23 -0.98 -20.16
CA ASN A 87 -2.00 -0.08 -21.03
C ASN A 87 -2.75 -0.83 -22.14
N VAL A 88 -3.40 -1.96 -21.78
CA VAL A 88 -4.09 -2.83 -22.76
C VAL A 88 -3.14 -3.30 -23.87
N ALA A 89 -2.01 -3.90 -23.49
CA ALA A 89 -0.92 -4.26 -24.41
C ALA A 89 -0.44 -3.07 -25.26
N GLY A 90 -0.45 -1.85 -24.68
CA GLY A 90 0.01 -0.61 -25.33
C GLY A 90 -1.01 0.06 -26.25
N THR A 91 -2.26 -0.39 -26.28
CA THR A 91 -3.29 0.13 -27.19
C THR A 91 -4.17 1.23 -26.61
N ASP A 92 -4.27 1.33 -25.29
CA ASP A 92 -5.11 2.33 -24.62
C ASP A 92 -4.50 2.76 -23.27
N VAL A 93 -3.83 3.90 -23.27
CA VAL A 93 -3.23 4.49 -22.06
C VAL A 93 -4.25 5.24 -21.20
N VAL A 94 -5.39 5.65 -21.76
CA VAL A 94 -6.41 6.41 -21.02
C VAL A 94 -7.16 5.52 -20.06
N ARG A 95 -7.60 4.35 -20.51
CA ARG A 95 -8.36 3.38 -19.71
C ARG A 95 -7.49 2.27 -19.14
N GLY A 96 -6.31 2.03 -19.74
CA GLY A 96 -5.35 1.03 -19.29
C GLY A 96 -4.58 1.44 -18.06
N LEU A 97 -4.05 0.43 -17.35
CA LEU A 97 -3.18 0.58 -16.18
C LEU A 97 -1.82 -0.05 -16.46
N ASN A 98 -0.81 0.41 -15.72
CA ASN A 98 0.52 -0.19 -15.76
C ASN A 98 1.05 -0.41 -14.33
N LEU A 99 1.07 -1.69 -13.91
CA LEU A 99 1.47 -2.11 -12.56
C LEU A 99 0.79 -1.26 -11.46
N PRO A 100 -0.56 -1.25 -11.38
CA PRO A 100 -1.27 -0.53 -10.31
C PRO A 100 -0.88 -1.08 -8.94
N THR A 101 -0.76 -0.21 -7.94
CA THR A 101 -0.32 -0.55 -6.59
C THR A 101 -1.38 -0.22 -5.54
N GLY A 102 -1.45 1.03 -5.07
CA GLY A 102 -2.45 1.44 -4.09
C GLY A 102 -3.86 1.50 -4.67
N VAL A 103 -4.84 1.02 -3.91
CA VAL A 103 -6.27 1.17 -4.21
C VAL A 103 -7.01 1.56 -2.94
N ALA A 104 -7.96 2.47 -3.06
CA ALA A 104 -8.87 2.85 -1.97
C ALA A 104 -10.14 3.50 -2.51
N VAL A 105 -11.19 3.55 -1.70
CA VAL A 105 -12.34 4.42 -1.94
C VAL A 105 -12.20 5.66 -1.05
N VAL A 106 -12.11 6.83 -1.67
CA VAL A 106 -11.99 8.14 -1.02
C VAL A 106 -13.20 8.97 -1.45
N ASP A 107 -13.99 9.43 -0.51
CA ASP A 107 -15.23 10.20 -0.78
C ASP A 107 -16.19 9.53 -1.79
N GLY A 108 -16.34 8.21 -1.70
CA GLY A 108 -17.15 7.41 -2.62
C GLY A 108 -16.49 7.11 -3.97
N ARG A 109 -15.34 7.70 -4.27
CA ARG A 109 -14.59 7.54 -5.52
C ARG A 109 -13.57 6.42 -5.41
N LEU A 110 -13.54 5.50 -6.37
CA LEU A 110 -12.40 4.58 -6.49
C LEU A 110 -11.16 5.37 -6.90
N VAL A 111 -10.08 5.25 -6.15
CA VAL A 111 -8.77 5.82 -6.46
C VAL A 111 -7.75 4.70 -6.65
N VAL A 112 -6.93 4.80 -7.68
CA VAL A 112 -5.90 3.82 -8.03
C VAL A 112 -4.57 4.52 -8.25
N ALA A 113 -3.51 4.05 -7.59
CA ALA A 113 -2.14 4.42 -7.91
C ALA A 113 -1.67 3.60 -9.12
N ASP A 114 -1.69 4.22 -10.29
CA ASP A 114 -1.22 3.67 -11.56
C ASP A 114 0.29 3.92 -11.68
N ALA A 115 1.05 3.17 -10.86
CA ALA A 115 2.41 3.51 -10.45
C ALA A 115 3.38 3.66 -11.62
N TRP A 116 3.37 2.75 -12.59
CA TRP A 116 4.28 2.80 -13.74
C TRP A 116 3.83 3.76 -14.85
N ASN A 117 2.63 4.32 -14.77
CA ASN A 117 2.18 5.46 -15.54
C ASN A 117 2.32 6.78 -14.76
N HIS A 118 2.95 6.74 -13.58
CA HIS A 118 3.33 7.90 -12.78
C HIS A 118 2.17 8.83 -12.42
N ARG A 119 0.99 8.24 -12.12
CA ARG A 119 -0.25 8.99 -11.85
C ARG A 119 -1.14 8.28 -10.83
N LEU A 120 -2.07 9.05 -10.26
CA LEU A 120 -3.26 8.49 -9.66
C LEU A 120 -4.45 8.73 -10.59
N LEU A 121 -5.33 7.75 -10.67
CA LEU A 121 -6.60 7.83 -11.39
C LEU A 121 -7.76 7.68 -10.42
N ALA A 122 -8.91 8.33 -10.71
CA ALA A 122 -10.13 8.07 -9.96
C ALA A 122 -11.35 7.93 -10.86
N TRP A 123 -12.35 7.20 -10.34
CA TRP A 123 -13.68 7.00 -10.88
C TRP A 123 -14.70 7.52 -9.86
N ASP A 124 -15.77 8.20 -10.30
CA ASP A 124 -16.73 8.87 -9.41
C ASP A 124 -17.51 7.91 -8.50
N ASP A 125 -17.47 6.60 -8.77
CA ASP A 125 -18.00 5.50 -7.96
C ASP A 125 -17.17 4.25 -8.24
N LEU A 126 -17.42 3.12 -7.56
CA LEU A 126 -16.91 1.82 -8.02
C LEU A 126 -17.52 1.50 -9.39
N PRO A 127 -16.72 1.32 -10.45
CA PRO A 127 -17.23 1.04 -11.79
C PRO A 127 -18.13 -0.20 -11.80
N LYS A 128 -19.31 -0.06 -12.42
CA LYS A 128 -20.30 -1.14 -12.59
C LYS A 128 -20.10 -1.93 -13.87
N GLU A 129 -19.29 -1.40 -14.78
CA GLU A 129 -18.95 -2.01 -16.05
C GLU A 129 -17.44 -2.07 -16.18
N SER A 130 -16.94 -3.14 -16.77
CA SER A 130 -15.51 -3.27 -17.07
C SER A 130 -15.05 -2.23 -18.05
N PHE A 131 -13.77 -1.84 -17.92
CA PHE A 131 -13.12 -0.90 -18.82
C PHE A 131 -13.72 0.52 -18.85
N THR A 132 -14.41 0.91 -17.78
CA THR A 132 -14.88 2.29 -17.60
C THR A 132 -13.69 3.27 -17.54
N PRO A 133 -13.71 4.39 -18.28
CA PRO A 133 -12.62 5.37 -18.22
C PRO A 133 -12.58 6.10 -16.87
N PRO A 134 -11.40 6.53 -16.40
CA PRO A 134 -11.30 7.39 -15.22
C PRO A 134 -11.88 8.78 -15.49
N THR A 135 -12.32 9.45 -14.42
CA THR A 135 -12.89 10.81 -14.46
C THR A 135 -11.93 11.86 -13.89
N TRP A 136 -10.84 11.42 -13.27
CA TRP A 136 -9.87 12.29 -12.60
C TRP A 136 -8.45 11.72 -12.71
N VAL A 137 -7.46 12.63 -12.78
CA VAL A 137 -6.04 12.28 -12.82
C VAL A 137 -5.23 13.25 -11.95
N LEU A 138 -4.23 12.72 -11.23
CA LEU A 138 -3.22 13.49 -10.50
C LEU A 138 -1.82 13.01 -10.88
N GLY A 139 -0.88 13.95 -11.02
CA GLY A 139 0.52 13.66 -11.34
C GLY A 139 0.86 13.80 -12.82
N GLN A 140 -0.16 13.85 -13.70
CA GLN A 140 -0.05 14.10 -15.13
C GLN A 140 -0.96 15.28 -15.53
N ARG A 141 -0.72 15.87 -16.72
CA ARG A 141 -1.56 16.96 -17.25
C ARG A 141 -2.89 16.45 -17.82
N GLY A 142 -2.91 15.18 -18.24
CA GLY A 142 -4.08 14.51 -18.77
C GLY A 142 -4.00 12.99 -18.62
N PRO A 143 -5.12 12.28 -18.85
CA PRO A 143 -5.18 10.82 -18.67
C PRO A 143 -4.44 10.04 -19.79
N ASP A 144 -3.97 10.70 -20.83
CA ASP A 144 -3.18 10.15 -21.94
C ASP A 144 -1.67 10.30 -21.73
N GLU A 145 -1.23 11.03 -20.69
CA GLU A 145 0.18 11.20 -20.36
C GLU A 145 0.64 10.16 -19.32
N VAL A 146 1.85 9.61 -19.51
CA VAL A 146 2.39 8.51 -18.70
C VAL A 146 3.89 8.67 -18.41
N GLU A 147 4.49 9.78 -18.74
CA GLU A 147 5.91 10.01 -18.49
C GLU A 147 6.18 10.41 -17.03
N ALA A 148 7.31 9.96 -16.48
CA ALA A 148 7.73 10.34 -15.14
C ALA A 148 7.75 11.87 -15.01
N ASN A 149 7.17 12.39 -13.90
CA ASN A 149 7.08 13.83 -13.65
C ASN A 149 6.44 14.63 -14.81
N ALA A 150 5.44 14.03 -15.49
CA ALA A 150 4.79 14.62 -16.66
C ALA A 150 5.78 15.03 -17.76
N GLY A 151 6.87 14.27 -17.94
CA GLY A 151 7.91 14.50 -18.92
C GLY A 151 8.88 15.63 -18.59
N GLY A 152 8.87 16.14 -17.36
CA GLY A 152 9.74 17.24 -16.90
C GLY A 152 10.53 16.92 -15.65
N GLU A 153 11.05 17.96 -15.00
CA GLU A 153 11.63 17.86 -13.66
C GLU A 153 10.51 17.64 -12.61
N PRO A 154 10.82 17.04 -11.45
CA PRO A 154 9.87 16.92 -10.36
C PRO A 154 9.28 18.28 -9.96
N SER A 155 7.99 18.31 -9.64
CA SER A 155 7.29 19.52 -9.19
C SER A 155 6.22 19.14 -8.15
N LEU A 156 5.60 20.12 -7.51
CA LEU A 156 4.53 19.87 -6.53
C LEU A 156 3.22 19.32 -7.16
N SER A 157 3.12 19.25 -8.49
CA SER A 157 1.95 18.72 -9.21
C SER A 157 2.25 17.51 -10.08
N SER A 158 3.49 17.01 -10.07
CA SER A 158 3.91 15.83 -10.84
C SER A 158 4.31 14.67 -9.93
N LEU A 159 4.24 13.44 -10.44
CA LEU A 159 4.54 12.23 -9.69
C LEU A 159 5.51 11.32 -10.45
N TYR A 160 6.23 10.50 -9.69
CA TYR A 160 7.08 9.43 -10.21
C TYR A 160 6.94 8.18 -9.32
N TRP A 161 6.37 7.11 -9.87
CA TRP A 161 6.05 5.87 -9.14
C TRP A 161 5.28 6.12 -7.84
N PRO A 162 4.10 6.73 -7.87
CA PRO A 162 3.26 6.83 -6.67
C PRO A 162 2.79 5.43 -6.26
N PHE A 163 3.09 5.00 -5.03
CA PHE A 163 2.71 3.66 -4.59
C PHE A 163 1.47 3.66 -3.72
N GLY A 164 1.43 4.47 -2.69
CA GLY A 164 0.34 4.54 -1.74
C GLY A 164 -0.15 5.96 -1.51
N PHE A 165 -1.37 6.06 -1.05
CA PHE A 165 -2.03 7.33 -0.74
C PHE A 165 -3.06 7.14 0.37
N GLY A 166 -3.50 8.22 1.00
CA GLY A 166 -4.54 8.19 2.01
C GLY A 166 -4.93 9.58 2.50
N VAL A 167 -6.05 9.66 3.20
CA VAL A 167 -6.50 10.88 3.88
C VAL A 167 -6.16 10.79 5.36
N VAL A 168 -5.40 11.75 5.88
CA VAL A 168 -5.00 11.83 7.28
C VAL A 168 -5.11 13.28 7.74
N ALA A 169 -5.82 13.53 8.82
CA ALA A 169 -6.02 14.85 9.42
C ALA A 169 -6.48 15.91 8.40
N GLY A 170 -7.47 15.58 7.57
CA GLY A 170 -8.02 16.49 6.56
C GLY A 170 -7.04 16.87 5.45
N CYS A 171 -6.04 16.04 5.17
CA CYS A 171 -5.08 16.21 4.09
C CYS A 171 -5.00 14.92 3.26
N PHE A 172 -5.02 15.03 1.94
CA PHE A 172 -4.77 13.92 1.03
C PHE A 172 -3.27 13.79 0.80
N TRP A 173 -2.71 12.64 1.17
CA TRP A 173 -1.28 12.35 1.10
C TRP A 173 -0.96 11.31 0.04
N VAL A 174 0.15 11.49 -0.67
CA VAL A 174 0.65 10.57 -1.69
C VAL A 174 2.12 10.25 -1.42
N ALA A 175 2.46 8.97 -1.32
CA ALA A 175 3.83 8.49 -1.33
C ALA A 175 4.36 8.51 -2.78
N ASP A 176 5.07 9.57 -3.13
CA ASP A 176 5.72 9.78 -4.43
C ASP A 176 7.10 9.13 -4.42
N THR A 177 7.07 7.79 -4.41
CA THR A 177 8.20 6.90 -4.12
C THR A 177 9.39 7.14 -5.03
N GLY A 178 9.16 7.32 -6.33
CA GLY A 178 10.21 7.56 -7.32
C GLY A 178 10.95 8.88 -7.11
N ASN A 179 10.30 9.87 -6.50
CA ASN A 179 10.91 11.15 -6.13
C ASN A 179 11.35 11.19 -4.64
N ARG A 180 11.27 10.09 -3.89
CA ARG A 180 11.70 9.96 -2.48
C ARG A 180 11.06 11.00 -1.58
N ARG A 181 9.75 11.24 -1.75
CA ARG A 181 9.01 12.27 -1.02
C ARG A 181 7.57 11.85 -0.75
N VAL A 182 6.93 12.58 0.13
CA VAL A 182 5.50 12.51 0.36
C VAL A 182 4.90 13.89 0.08
N LEU A 183 3.87 13.92 -0.74
CA LEU A 183 3.13 15.15 -1.06
C LEU A 183 1.80 15.18 -0.33
N GLY A 184 1.40 16.35 0.17
CA GLY A 184 0.14 16.55 0.87
C GLY A 184 -0.67 17.70 0.28
N TRP A 185 -1.97 17.46 0.02
CA TRP A 185 -2.94 18.47 -0.38
C TRP A 185 -3.94 18.68 0.75
N ARG A 186 -3.98 19.89 1.31
CA ARG A 186 -4.93 20.22 2.38
C ARG A 186 -6.34 20.29 1.81
N GLY A 187 -7.26 19.70 2.52
CA GLY A 187 -8.67 19.57 2.19
C GLY A 187 -9.17 18.14 2.39
N PRO A 188 -10.47 17.96 2.66
CA PRO A 188 -11.01 16.62 2.95
C PRO A 188 -11.23 15.77 1.71
N HIS A 189 -11.05 16.33 0.51
CA HIS A 189 -11.35 15.69 -0.77
C HIS A 189 -10.12 15.54 -1.66
N LEU A 190 -10.26 14.78 -2.74
CA LEU A 190 -9.23 14.71 -3.77
C LEU A 190 -8.95 16.12 -4.31
N PRO A 191 -7.67 16.49 -4.52
CA PRO A 191 -7.32 17.80 -5.05
C PRO A 191 -7.79 17.94 -6.52
N ASP A 192 -8.02 19.17 -6.95
CA ASP A 192 -8.27 19.44 -8.36
C ASP A 192 -7.08 18.97 -9.23
N PRO A 193 -7.32 18.44 -10.43
CA PRO A 193 -6.26 18.06 -11.35
C PRO A 193 -5.27 19.21 -11.60
N GLY A 194 -3.97 18.91 -11.49
CA GLY A 194 -2.90 19.88 -11.68
C GLY A 194 -2.68 20.87 -10.51
N ARG A 195 -3.48 20.82 -9.44
CA ARG A 195 -3.23 21.61 -8.24
C ARG A 195 -1.90 21.21 -7.61
N PRO A 196 -0.97 22.16 -7.33
CA PRO A 196 0.25 21.87 -6.59
C PRO A 196 -0.04 21.38 -5.16
N ALA A 197 0.78 20.48 -4.64
CA ALA A 197 0.72 20.07 -3.24
C ALA A 197 1.03 21.25 -2.30
N ASP A 198 0.36 21.27 -1.16
CA ASP A 198 0.56 22.29 -0.11
C ASP A 198 1.72 21.92 0.83
N VAL A 199 2.05 20.62 0.91
CA VAL A 199 3.05 20.07 1.81
C VAL A 199 4.00 19.17 1.04
N LEU A 200 5.30 19.36 1.28
CA LEU A 200 6.38 18.51 0.77
C LEU A 200 7.14 17.95 1.97
N LEU A 201 7.24 16.61 2.09
CA LEU A 201 8.06 15.92 3.07
C LEU A 201 9.13 15.10 2.37
N GLY A 202 10.31 15.00 2.96
CA GLY A 202 11.38 14.13 2.48
C GLY A 202 12.39 14.80 1.56
N GLN A 203 12.07 15.94 0.96
CA GLN A 203 12.96 16.75 0.12
C GLN A 203 12.91 18.23 0.54
N ASP A 204 13.99 18.96 0.31
CA ASP A 204 14.07 20.40 0.61
C ASP A 204 13.63 21.27 -0.58
N ASP A 205 13.68 20.72 -1.79
CA ASP A 205 13.31 21.36 -3.04
C ASP A 205 12.32 20.49 -3.81
N PRO A 206 11.22 21.04 -4.33
CA PRO A 206 10.28 20.29 -5.18
C PRO A 206 10.90 19.57 -6.38
N ALA A 207 12.04 20.05 -6.91
CA ALA A 207 12.76 19.42 -8.02
C ALA A 207 13.75 18.34 -7.57
N ALA A 208 14.04 18.23 -6.25
CA ALA A 208 14.95 17.21 -5.73
C ALA A 208 14.30 15.82 -5.67
N ARG A 209 15.13 14.76 -5.82
CA ARG A 209 14.70 13.36 -5.79
C ARG A 209 15.78 12.39 -5.30
N GLU A 210 16.77 12.90 -4.59
CA GLU A 210 17.86 12.07 -4.08
C GLU A 210 17.42 11.25 -2.87
N ASP A 211 17.90 10.00 -2.78
CA ASP A 211 17.73 9.18 -1.58
C ASP A 211 18.27 9.95 -0.37
N ASN A 212 17.45 10.11 0.67
CA ASN A 212 17.83 10.82 1.89
C ASN A 212 18.42 12.22 1.62
N ARG A 213 17.89 12.96 0.63
CA ARG A 213 18.41 14.29 0.22
C ARG A 213 19.89 14.27 -0.17
N GLY A 214 20.38 13.15 -0.71
CA GLY A 214 21.79 12.95 -1.06
C GLY A 214 22.74 12.77 0.12
N GLY A 215 22.22 12.60 1.35
CA GLY A 215 22.98 12.47 2.58
C GLY A 215 22.64 11.23 3.41
N ALA A 216 22.86 11.33 4.70
CA ALA A 216 22.47 10.29 5.65
C ALA A 216 20.95 10.30 5.90
N ALA A 217 20.39 9.16 6.26
CA ALA A 217 19.01 9.08 6.72
C ALA A 217 18.78 9.93 7.97
N GLY A 218 17.58 10.45 8.11
CA GLY A 218 17.16 11.29 9.24
C GLY A 218 15.65 11.32 9.39
N GLY A 219 15.15 12.06 10.37
CA GLY A 219 13.71 12.17 10.66
C GLY A 219 12.91 12.90 9.59
N SER A 220 13.58 13.65 8.69
CA SER A 220 12.95 14.42 7.60
C SER A 220 13.32 13.91 6.23
N THR A 221 13.79 12.67 6.09
CA THR A 221 14.28 12.13 4.81
C THR A 221 13.64 10.79 4.51
N PHE A 222 13.58 10.42 3.24
CA PHE A 222 13.10 9.12 2.78
C PHE A 222 14.05 8.51 1.73
N ARG A 223 13.98 7.19 1.67
CA ARG A 223 14.56 6.46 0.56
C ARG A 223 13.51 5.91 -0.40
N TRP A 224 12.53 5.15 0.09
CA TRP A 224 11.41 4.65 -0.71
C TRP A 224 10.12 4.70 0.12
N PRO A 225 9.48 5.86 0.26
CA PRO A 225 8.18 5.92 0.92
C PRO A 225 7.14 5.19 0.08
N HIS A 226 6.44 4.21 0.66
CA HIS A 226 5.51 3.35 -0.08
C HIS A 226 4.05 3.50 0.35
N ALA A 227 3.80 3.73 1.62
CA ALA A 227 2.44 3.84 2.12
C ALA A 227 2.33 4.95 3.16
N VAL A 228 1.14 5.52 3.24
CA VAL A 228 0.77 6.53 4.22
C VAL A 228 -0.52 6.12 4.92
N ALA A 229 -0.59 6.29 6.24
CA ALA A 229 -1.77 6.04 7.04
C ALA A 229 -1.76 6.95 8.27
N GLY A 230 -2.86 7.02 8.99
CA GLY A 230 -2.90 7.78 10.23
C GLY A 230 -4.30 7.98 10.75
N ASP A 231 -4.37 8.80 11.79
CA ASP A 231 -5.60 9.34 12.36
C ASP A 231 -5.54 10.87 12.41
N GLU A 232 -6.47 11.50 13.09
CA GLU A 232 -6.49 12.97 13.26
C GLU A 232 -5.27 13.53 14.02
N GLN A 233 -4.50 12.68 14.69
CA GLN A 233 -3.41 13.09 15.57
C GLN A 233 -2.03 12.71 15.05
N THR A 234 -1.91 11.69 14.19
CA THR A 234 -0.61 11.15 13.77
C THR A 234 -0.64 10.72 12.31
N LEU A 235 0.36 11.15 11.54
CA LEU A 235 0.68 10.63 10.21
C LEU A 235 1.78 9.58 10.35
N TYR A 236 1.62 8.42 9.72
CA TYR A 236 2.65 7.38 9.55
C TYR A 236 3.01 7.23 8.09
N VAL A 237 4.30 7.08 7.81
CA VAL A 237 4.84 6.81 6.47
C VAL A 237 5.74 5.58 6.53
N ALA A 238 5.43 4.58 5.73
CA ALA A 238 6.29 3.42 5.54
C ALA A 238 7.43 3.78 4.57
N ASP A 239 8.62 3.98 5.10
CA ASP A 239 9.87 4.26 4.36
C ASP A 239 10.62 2.95 4.13
N ALA A 240 10.14 2.19 3.14
CA ALA A 240 10.56 0.83 2.90
C ALA A 240 12.06 0.69 2.60
N GLY A 241 12.64 1.64 1.88
CA GLY A 241 14.06 1.62 1.53
C GLY A 241 15.01 1.76 2.71
N ASP A 242 14.54 2.40 3.78
CA ASP A 242 15.30 2.56 5.04
C ASP A 242 14.76 1.66 6.15
N HIS A 243 13.95 0.66 5.79
CA HIS A 243 13.48 -0.41 6.70
C HIS A 243 12.77 0.11 7.96
N ARG A 244 11.94 1.16 7.81
CA ARG A 244 11.33 1.85 8.94
C ARG A 244 9.92 2.37 8.62
N VAL A 245 9.19 2.70 9.67
CA VAL A 245 8.01 3.56 9.60
C VAL A 245 8.31 4.81 10.41
N LEU A 246 8.12 5.97 9.80
CA LEU A 246 8.22 7.27 10.47
C LEU A 246 6.83 7.77 10.87
N GLY A 247 6.75 8.47 12.01
CA GLY A 247 5.49 9.03 12.52
C GLY A 247 5.63 10.48 12.99
N TRP A 248 4.64 11.30 12.70
CA TRP A 248 4.56 12.71 13.12
C TRP A 248 3.30 12.95 13.95
N THR A 249 3.45 13.48 15.14
CA THR A 249 2.37 13.85 16.06
C THR A 249 2.57 15.32 16.53
N PRO A 250 1.74 16.28 16.08
CA PRO A 250 0.67 16.17 15.08
C PRO A 250 1.21 15.96 13.65
N PRO A 251 0.32 15.63 12.67
CA PRO A 251 0.72 15.59 11.25
C PRO A 251 1.35 16.91 10.80
N PRO A 252 2.42 16.89 9.98
CA PRO A 252 3.20 18.08 9.63
C PRO A 252 2.54 18.89 8.51
N LEU A 253 1.36 19.42 8.78
CA LEU A 253 0.56 20.17 7.80
C LEU A 253 1.18 21.50 7.38
N ASP A 254 2.03 22.09 8.22
CA ASP A 254 2.64 23.40 7.96
C ASP A 254 4.01 23.33 7.27
N GLY A 255 4.47 22.13 6.95
CA GLY A 255 5.73 21.88 6.26
C GLY A 255 6.57 20.79 6.92
N ASP A 256 7.72 20.52 6.33
CA ASP A 256 8.61 19.46 6.76
C ASP A 256 9.23 19.74 8.14
N ARG A 257 9.26 18.72 8.96
CA ARG A 257 9.96 18.68 10.25
C ARG A 257 10.38 17.22 10.54
N PRO A 258 11.37 17.01 11.44
CA PRO A 258 11.72 15.65 11.85
C PRO A 258 10.53 14.88 12.44
N ALA A 259 10.46 13.60 12.16
CA ALA A 259 9.49 12.68 12.76
C ALA A 259 9.70 12.58 14.29
N ASP A 260 8.61 12.36 15.00
CA ASP A 260 8.60 12.12 16.45
C ASP A 260 8.79 10.65 16.81
N LEU A 261 8.57 9.77 15.82
CA LEU A 261 8.57 8.32 15.98
C LEU A 261 9.37 7.65 14.85
N VAL A 262 10.12 6.61 15.21
CA VAL A 262 10.64 5.62 14.27
C VAL A 262 10.33 4.21 14.76
N LEU A 263 9.71 3.39 13.91
CA LEU A 263 9.53 1.95 14.12
C LEU A 263 10.46 1.20 13.16
N GLY A 264 10.91 0.03 13.57
CA GLY A 264 11.81 -0.81 12.76
C GLY A 264 13.31 -0.53 12.98
N GLN A 265 13.66 0.65 13.50
CA GLN A 265 15.04 1.07 13.78
C GLN A 265 15.16 1.61 15.23
N GLU A 266 16.38 1.60 15.77
CA GLU A 266 16.66 2.06 17.14
C GLU A 266 16.79 3.59 17.24
N ASP A 267 16.98 4.28 16.12
CA ASP A 267 16.95 5.74 16.01
C ASP A 267 16.62 6.20 14.57
N LEU A 268 16.41 7.50 14.38
CA LEU A 268 16.01 8.11 13.11
C LEU A 268 17.08 8.08 12.02
N THR A 269 18.33 7.75 12.34
CA THR A 269 19.46 7.77 11.41
C THR A 269 19.88 6.39 10.93
N LEU A 270 19.38 5.34 11.58
CA LEU A 270 19.69 3.95 11.23
C LEU A 270 18.81 3.46 10.07
N THR A 271 19.41 2.62 9.24
CA THR A 271 18.79 1.98 8.05
C THR A 271 19.22 0.53 7.94
N ASP A 272 19.46 -0.16 9.07
CA ASP A 272 19.98 -1.53 9.09
C ASP A 272 18.87 -2.51 8.66
N GLU A 273 19.16 -3.35 7.69
CA GLU A 273 18.30 -4.44 7.23
C GLU A 273 18.26 -5.63 8.20
N PHE A 274 19.15 -5.65 9.19
CA PHE A 274 19.30 -6.73 10.19
C PHE A 274 19.45 -8.13 9.61
N LYS A 275 20.16 -8.26 8.49
CA LYS A 275 20.46 -9.56 7.87
C LYS A 275 21.12 -10.52 8.86
N ASN A 276 20.71 -11.78 8.82
CA ASN A 276 21.28 -12.87 9.63
C ASN A 276 21.15 -12.68 11.15
N ARG A 277 20.13 -11.97 11.60
CA ARG A 277 19.76 -11.79 13.02
C ARG A 277 18.29 -12.13 13.23
N PRO A 278 17.88 -12.57 14.43
CA PRO A 278 16.46 -12.63 14.80
C PRO A 278 15.79 -11.28 14.56
N GLN A 279 14.60 -11.28 13.98
CA GLN A 279 13.91 -10.05 13.62
C GLN A 279 13.32 -9.35 14.84
N GLY A 280 12.68 -10.10 15.73
CA GLY A 280 12.08 -9.57 16.94
C GLY A 280 10.90 -8.63 16.68
N ALA A 281 10.36 -8.08 17.75
CA ALA A 281 9.22 -7.18 17.71
C ALA A 281 9.58 -5.72 17.33
N ARG A 282 10.88 -5.38 17.26
CA ARG A 282 11.36 -4.00 17.10
C ARG A 282 11.92 -3.69 15.72
N ARG A 283 12.00 -4.68 14.82
CA ARG A 283 12.66 -4.55 13.54
C ARG A 283 11.69 -4.73 12.40
N LEU A 284 11.92 -3.97 11.34
CA LEU A 284 11.21 -4.05 10.08
C LEU A 284 12.21 -4.29 8.94
N ARG A 285 11.72 -4.91 7.88
CA ARG A 285 12.50 -5.16 6.69
C ARG A 285 11.65 -4.93 5.45
N PHE A 286 11.90 -3.82 4.73
CA PHE A 286 11.10 -3.35 3.62
C PHE A 286 9.59 -3.33 3.95
N PRO A 287 9.13 -2.49 4.91
CA PRO A 287 7.70 -2.36 5.17
C PRO A 287 7.03 -1.63 4.01
N TYR A 288 6.15 -2.32 3.28
CA TYR A 288 5.46 -1.74 2.13
C TYR A 288 4.04 -1.27 2.44
N GLY A 289 3.41 -1.77 3.48
CA GLY A 289 2.07 -1.39 3.87
C GLY A 289 2.01 -0.90 5.31
N VAL A 290 1.20 0.13 5.53
CA VAL A 290 0.84 0.61 6.88
C VAL A 290 -0.63 1.00 6.86
N VAL A 291 -1.37 0.66 7.92
CA VAL A 291 -2.76 1.05 8.09
C VAL A 291 -3.08 1.29 9.57
N VAL A 292 -3.99 2.21 9.83
CA VAL A 292 -4.54 2.50 11.16
C VAL A 292 -6.01 2.12 11.17
N SER A 293 -6.41 1.31 12.15
CA SER A 293 -7.81 0.94 12.36
C SER A 293 -8.08 0.68 13.84
N GLU A 294 -9.20 1.17 14.35
CA GLU A 294 -9.66 0.95 15.73
C GLU A 294 -8.57 1.22 16.79
N GLY A 295 -7.77 2.27 16.60
CA GLY A 295 -6.67 2.63 17.51
C GLY A 295 -5.44 1.74 17.43
N ARG A 296 -5.37 0.82 16.46
CA ARG A 296 -4.22 -0.06 16.20
C ARG A 296 -3.43 0.41 14.99
N LEU A 297 -2.12 0.21 15.05
CA LEU A 297 -1.24 0.34 13.89
C LEU A 297 -0.90 -1.06 13.37
N VAL A 298 -1.05 -1.27 12.07
CA VAL A 298 -0.73 -2.53 11.40
C VAL A 298 0.26 -2.27 10.29
N VAL A 299 1.35 -3.04 10.24
CA VAL A 299 2.44 -2.87 9.27
C VAL A 299 2.72 -4.18 8.54
N ALA A 300 2.71 -4.16 7.22
CA ALA A 300 3.22 -5.25 6.39
C ALA A 300 4.76 -5.21 6.39
N ASP A 301 5.36 -6.09 7.17
CA ASP A 301 6.81 -6.30 7.25
C ASP A 301 7.23 -7.28 6.15
N THR A 302 7.21 -6.78 4.90
CA THR A 302 7.12 -7.54 3.66
C THR A 302 8.25 -8.56 3.50
N SER A 303 9.50 -8.13 3.65
CA SER A 303 10.63 -9.07 3.48
C SER A 303 10.86 -10.01 4.67
N ASN A 304 10.09 -9.84 5.73
CA ASN A 304 9.99 -10.79 6.84
C ASN A 304 8.72 -11.64 6.75
N ASN A 305 7.95 -11.53 5.67
CA ASN A 305 6.77 -12.37 5.38
C ASN A 305 5.76 -12.41 6.54
N ARG A 306 5.52 -11.24 7.16
CA ARG A 306 4.66 -11.12 8.35
C ARG A 306 3.93 -9.79 8.38
N VAL A 307 2.92 -9.72 9.23
CA VAL A 307 2.27 -8.46 9.59
C VAL A 307 2.48 -8.24 11.08
N LEU A 308 2.96 -7.06 11.45
CA LEU A 308 3.13 -6.63 12.83
C LEU A 308 2.00 -5.70 13.26
N VAL A 309 1.58 -5.82 14.53
CA VAL A 309 0.48 -5.03 15.10
C VAL A 309 0.89 -4.40 16.41
N TRP A 310 0.64 -3.10 16.52
CA TRP A 310 0.67 -2.33 17.76
C TRP A 310 -0.79 -2.09 18.18
N ARG A 311 -1.16 -2.57 19.38
CA ARG A 311 -2.55 -2.47 19.89
C ARG A 311 -2.94 -1.05 20.27
N ASP A 312 -1.96 -0.25 20.65
CA ASP A 312 -2.08 1.18 20.88
C ASP A 312 -1.21 1.92 19.88
N LEU A 313 -1.70 3.03 19.31
CA LEU A 313 -0.96 3.81 18.34
C LEU A 313 0.32 4.41 18.93
N PRO A 314 1.53 4.00 18.51
CA PRO A 314 2.77 4.61 18.95
C PRO A 314 2.91 6.00 18.31
N ARG A 315 3.03 7.04 19.14
CA ARG A 315 3.03 8.44 18.65
C ARG A 315 4.39 9.13 18.76
N ALA A 316 5.31 8.55 19.51
CA ALA A 316 6.66 9.06 19.70
C ALA A 316 7.62 7.98 20.16
N GLY A 317 8.93 8.22 19.99
CA GLY A 317 9.99 7.32 20.42
C GLY A 317 10.67 6.57 19.29
N ALA A 318 11.55 5.65 19.65
CA ALA A 318 12.31 4.84 18.70
C ALA A 318 12.26 3.36 19.08
N GLY A 319 12.16 2.49 18.07
CA GLY A 319 12.16 1.05 18.26
C GLY A 319 11.05 0.55 19.20
N VAL A 320 9.88 1.17 19.18
CA VAL A 320 8.73 0.69 19.98
C VAL A 320 8.35 -0.71 19.51
N PRO A 321 8.31 -1.74 20.39
CA PRO A 321 8.03 -3.10 19.98
C PRO A 321 6.58 -3.26 19.53
N ALA A 322 6.36 -4.09 18.53
CA ALA A 322 5.02 -4.58 18.18
C ALA A 322 4.50 -5.52 19.28
N ASP A 323 3.19 -5.57 19.43
CA ASP A 323 2.52 -6.41 20.42
C ASP A 323 2.21 -7.80 19.85
N ASP A 324 1.89 -7.90 18.56
CA ASP A 324 1.48 -9.13 17.92
C ASP A 324 2.10 -9.30 16.52
N VAL A 325 2.16 -10.56 16.08
CA VAL A 325 2.60 -10.96 14.74
C VAL A 325 1.57 -11.90 14.11
N LEU A 326 1.28 -11.65 12.82
CA LEU A 326 0.48 -12.55 11.97
C LEU A 326 1.38 -13.24 10.95
N ALA A 327 0.97 -14.43 10.55
CA ALA A 327 1.58 -15.27 9.50
C ALA A 327 2.95 -15.87 9.86
N GLN A 328 3.48 -15.61 11.04
CA GLN A 328 4.67 -16.27 11.56
C GLN A 328 4.36 -16.90 12.94
N PRO A 329 5.08 -17.95 13.33
CA PRO A 329 4.85 -18.61 14.63
C PRO A 329 5.25 -17.74 15.82
N ASP A 330 6.19 -16.83 15.63
CA ASP A 330 6.68 -15.90 16.65
C ASP A 330 7.32 -14.65 16.02
N MET A 331 7.79 -13.72 16.85
CA MET A 331 8.39 -12.45 16.42
C MET A 331 9.78 -12.59 15.78
N ASP A 332 10.46 -13.70 15.95
CA ASP A 332 11.82 -13.92 15.41
C ASP A 332 11.79 -14.58 14.04
N ALA A 333 10.70 -15.29 13.71
CA ALA A 333 10.52 -15.99 12.45
C ALA A 333 10.24 -15.03 11.28
N ASN A 334 10.71 -15.40 10.08
CA ASN A 334 10.59 -14.57 8.87
C ASN A 334 10.49 -15.39 7.56
N GLY A 335 10.16 -16.65 7.66
CA GLY A 335 10.13 -17.57 6.52
C GLY A 335 9.01 -17.27 5.52
N GLU A 336 9.30 -17.28 4.22
CA GLU A 336 8.27 -17.34 3.19
C GLU A 336 7.38 -18.56 3.45
N ASN A 337 6.09 -18.34 3.67
CA ASN A 337 5.18 -19.41 4.05
C ASN A 337 5.70 -20.27 5.23
N ARG A 338 6.40 -19.63 6.20
CA ARG A 338 7.03 -20.31 7.35
C ARG A 338 8.09 -21.37 6.98
N TRP A 339 8.71 -21.23 5.80
CA TRP A 339 9.60 -22.24 5.20
C TRP A 339 8.94 -23.60 4.97
N ASP A 340 7.63 -23.64 4.79
CA ASP A 340 6.82 -24.83 4.57
C ASP A 340 5.83 -24.60 3.40
N ALA A 341 4.66 -25.16 3.47
CA ALA A 341 3.63 -25.03 2.43
C ALA A 341 2.86 -23.70 2.57
N VAL A 342 2.27 -23.26 1.46
CA VAL A 342 1.25 -22.20 1.46
C VAL A 342 0.03 -22.67 2.23
N THR A 343 -0.32 -21.96 3.29
CA THR A 343 -1.51 -22.20 4.13
C THR A 343 -2.34 -20.93 4.24
N ASP A 344 -3.57 -21.03 4.76
CA ASP A 344 -4.43 -19.84 4.92
C ASP A 344 -3.94 -18.89 6.02
N ASP A 345 -3.03 -19.33 6.88
CA ASP A 345 -2.41 -18.56 7.96
C ASP A 345 -0.93 -18.24 7.73
N SER A 346 -0.41 -18.43 6.51
CA SER A 346 0.95 -18.04 6.10
C SER A 346 0.93 -16.90 5.08
N LEU A 347 2.05 -16.20 4.89
CA LEU A 347 2.23 -15.15 3.89
C LEU A 347 3.57 -15.28 3.16
N CYS A 348 3.59 -14.76 1.94
CA CYS A 348 4.80 -14.56 1.15
C CYS A 348 4.76 -13.15 0.55
N TRP A 349 5.65 -12.26 1.00
CA TRP A 349 5.74 -10.88 0.57
C TRP A 349 4.39 -10.13 0.66
N PRO A 350 3.82 -9.94 1.86
CA PRO A 350 2.64 -9.11 2.03
C PRO A 350 2.95 -7.65 1.67
N TYR A 351 2.14 -7.03 0.81
CA TYR A 351 2.30 -5.63 0.40
C TYR A 351 1.22 -4.75 1.01
N GLY A 352 0.16 -4.50 0.28
CA GLY A 352 -0.91 -3.60 0.69
C GLY A 352 -1.77 -4.18 1.81
N LEU A 353 -2.21 -3.31 2.68
CA LEU A 353 -3.10 -3.59 3.79
C LEU A 353 -4.34 -2.70 3.71
N CYS A 354 -5.47 -3.25 4.15
CA CYS A 354 -6.66 -2.48 4.47
C CYS A 354 -7.31 -3.07 5.72
N ALA A 355 -7.64 -2.22 6.69
CA ALA A 355 -8.33 -2.67 7.88
C ALA A 355 -9.62 -1.86 8.09
N THR A 356 -10.71 -2.56 8.44
CA THR A 356 -12.00 -1.96 8.75
C THR A 356 -12.71 -2.78 9.82
N GLY A 357 -13.06 -2.15 10.96
CA GLY A 357 -13.54 -2.87 12.13
C GLY A 357 -12.54 -3.96 12.55
N GLU A 358 -13.01 -5.21 12.64
CA GLU A 358 -12.19 -6.37 12.95
C GLU A 358 -11.61 -7.09 11.72
N LEU A 359 -11.81 -6.57 10.51
CA LEU A 359 -11.30 -7.16 9.28
C LEU A 359 -9.94 -6.59 8.91
N LEU A 360 -9.00 -7.46 8.55
CA LEU A 360 -7.72 -7.10 7.95
C LEU A 360 -7.59 -7.81 6.60
N ALA A 361 -7.57 -7.04 5.52
CA ALA A 361 -7.25 -7.53 4.19
C ALA A 361 -5.76 -7.29 3.88
N VAL A 362 -5.11 -8.27 3.28
CA VAL A 362 -3.69 -8.28 2.92
C VAL A 362 -3.50 -8.72 1.48
N ALA A 363 -2.77 -7.96 0.69
CA ALA A 363 -2.29 -8.38 -0.60
C ALA A 363 -1.07 -9.29 -0.42
N ASP A 364 -1.27 -10.60 -0.47
CA ASP A 364 -0.24 -11.64 -0.32
C ASP A 364 0.42 -11.93 -1.67
N SER A 365 1.30 -11.00 -2.06
CA SER A 365 1.83 -10.85 -3.42
C SER A 365 2.59 -12.08 -3.91
N GLY A 366 3.47 -12.65 -3.10
CA GLY A 366 4.26 -13.82 -3.48
C GLY A 366 3.45 -15.10 -3.62
N ASN A 367 2.25 -15.15 -3.02
CA ASN A 367 1.31 -16.27 -3.18
C ASN A 367 0.21 -15.99 -4.23
N ASN A 368 0.27 -14.85 -4.92
CA ASN A 368 -0.70 -14.46 -5.97
C ASN A 368 -2.15 -14.41 -5.46
N ARG A 369 -2.38 -13.87 -4.25
CA ARG A 369 -3.69 -13.87 -3.62
C ARG A 369 -3.93 -12.64 -2.74
N ALA A 370 -5.19 -12.37 -2.47
CA ALA A 370 -5.61 -11.49 -1.37
C ALA A 370 -6.22 -12.34 -0.25
N MET A 371 -5.82 -12.05 0.99
CA MET A 371 -6.32 -12.74 2.18
C MET A 371 -7.07 -11.76 3.07
N VAL A 372 -8.14 -12.20 3.68
CA VAL A 372 -8.83 -11.44 4.71
C VAL A 372 -8.88 -12.25 6.00
N TRP A 373 -8.48 -11.60 7.09
CA TRP A 373 -8.56 -12.15 8.46
C TRP A 373 -9.54 -11.37 9.31
N GLN A 374 -10.08 -12.04 10.30
CA GLN A 374 -10.68 -11.42 11.47
C GLN A 374 -9.60 -11.27 12.54
N LEU A 375 -9.36 -10.01 12.98
CA LEU A 375 -8.40 -9.64 14.04
C LEU A 375 -8.98 -9.89 15.43
#